data_99e335f9fdfe247781bad6177a8849aa
#
_entry.id   99e335f9fdfe247781bad6177a8849aa
#
_cell.length_a   1.000
_cell.length_b   1.000
_cell.length_c   1.000
_cell.angle_alpha   90.00
_cell.angle_beta   90.00
_cell.angle_gamma   90.00
#
_symmetry.space_group_name_H-M   'P 1'
#
loop_
_entity.id
_entity.type
_entity.pdbx_description
1 polymer ?
#
loop_
_entity_poly.entity_id
_entity_poly.type
_entity_poly.pdbx_seq_one_letter_code
_entity_poly.pdbx_strand_id
1 'polypeptide(L)'
;MSQLRFVETAGPDLSPAMRSTLDSAWDEAVLTNPALFDGPVVLCTELDQAATGHLVVSWARATYRYRFLRQLQDAPALSSVFVCLLQPTLDGRLPIGRTSNSTSFPGQLQLPGGNMEQPPTVQPLTMDDLRRHAVVELAEELGVQTTIEKLDLWSAVSVPNGNIGFFFTAPPLPDDLLIRRQALLVDTEHECDRKPEFADVALIRGGDDLAGIDGNPAEYLGPLVSQFFAAASPLTEPNR
;
A
#
# COMPACT_ATOMS: atom_id res chain seq x y z
N MET A 1 8.56 -18.15 11.93
CA MET A 1 8.18 -16.78 11.52
C MET A 1 9.46 -15.94 11.51
N SER A 2 9.81 -15.34 10.40
CA SER A 2 10.96 -14.41 10.31
C SER A 2 10.71 -13.26 11.29
N GLN A 3 11.72 -12.92 12.09
CA GLN A 3 11.60 -11.82 13.05
C GLN A 3 11.79 -10.50 12.28
N LEU A 4 10.76 -9.69 12.21
CA LEU A 4 10.80 -8.36 11.61
C LEU A 4 11.16 -7.33 12.67
N ARG A 5 12.13 -6.45 12.35
CA ARG A 5 12.59 -5.38 13.23
C ARG A 5 12.61 -4.05 12.46
N PHE A 6 12.15 -3.00 13.11
CA PHE A 6 12.24 -1.63 12.62
C PHE A 6 13.30 -0.86 13.40
N VAL A 7 14.17 -0.13 12.69
CA VAL A 7 15.23 0.68 13.29
C VAL A 7 15.12 2.09 12.71
N GLU A 8 14.82 3.07 13.58
CA GLU A 8 14.78 4.47 13.15
C GLU A 8 16.22 4.99 12.92
N THR A 9 16.43 5.65 11.80
CA THR A 9 17.68 6.27 11.39
C THR A 9 17.47 7.76 11.14
N ALA A 10 18.55 8.51 11.02
CA ALA A 10 18.46 9.89 10.55
C ALA A 10 17.87 9.93 9.13
N GLY A 11 17.07 10.95 8.87
CA GLY A 11 16.58 11.23 7.51
C GLY A 11 17.75 11.52 6.55
N PRO A 12 17.50 11.49 5.23
CA PRO A 12 18.55 11.74 4.25
C PRO A 12 19.09 13.16 4.39
N ASP A 13 20.41 13.29 4.46
CA ASP A 13 21.09 14.59 4.40
C ASP A 13 21.25 14.99 2.95
N LEU A 14 20.48 15.99 2.52
CA LEU A 14 20.50 16.51 1.17
C LEU A 14 21.39 17.75 1.08
N SER A 15 22.28 17.79 0.09
CA SER A 15 22.99 19.03 -0.24
C SER A 15 22.00 20.14 -0.62
N PRO A 16 22.36 21.43 -0.48
CA PRO A 16 21.50 22.54 -0.90
C PRO A 16 21.04 22.43 -2.35
N ALA A 17 21.91 21.96 -3.25
CA ALA A 17 21.58 21.77 -4.66
C ALA A 17 20.51 20.67 -4.85
N MET A 18 20.68 19.51 -4.19
CA MET A 18 19.70 18.43 -4.25
C MET A 18 18.35 18.85 -3.67
N ARG A 19 18.35 19.61 -2.58
CA ARG A 19 17.13 20.14 -1.97
C ARG A 19 16.38 21.05 -2.94
N SER A 20 17.09 22.00 -3.58
CA SER A 20 16.49 22.88 -4.58
C SER A 20 15.94 22.12 -5.78
N THR A 21 16.64 21.07 -6.25
CA THR A 21 16.15 20.24 -7.35
C THR A 21 14.90 19.45 -6.94
N LEU A 22 14.89 18.91 -5.71
CA LEU A 22 13.72 18.21 -5.16
C LEU A 22 12.50 19.12 -5.06
N ASP A 23 12.69 20.35 -4.54
CA ASP A 23 11.63 21.33 -4.43
C ASP A 23 11.06 21.70 -5.81
N SER A 24 11.93 21.90 -6.82
CA SER A 24 11.49 22.18 -8.19
C SER A 24 10.72 21.00 -8.80
N ALA A 25 11.18 19.76 -8.60
CA ALA A 25 10.49 18.56 -9.08
C ALA A 25 9.13 18.36 -8.41
N TRP A 26 9.04 18.70 -7.12
CA TRP A 26 7.78 18.69 -6.39
C TRP A 26 6.79 19.72 -6.91
N ASP A 27 7.24 20.97 -7.10
CA ASP A 27 6.40 22.07 -7.61
C ASP A 27 5.84 21.74 -9.00
N GLU A 28 6.66 21.17 -9.89
CA GLU A 28 6.23 20.72 -11.22
C GLU A 28 5.20 19.58 -11.11
N ALA A 29 5.41 18.62 -10.21
CA ALA A 29 4.48 17.52 -10.00
C ALA A 29 3.12 18.02 -9.48
N VAL A 30 3.10 18.96 -8.53
CA VAL A 30 1.85 19.56 -8.01
C VAL A 30 1.12 20.37 -9.08
N LEU A 31 1.84 21.09 -9.96
CA LEU A 31 1.24 21.77 -11.10
C LEU A 31 0.55 20.79 -12.06
N THR A 32 1.13 19.59 -12.24
CA THR A 32 0.57 18.54 -13.11
C THR A 32 -0.58 17.78 -12.43
N ASN A 33 -0.45 17.53 -11.13
CA ASN A 33 -1.46 16.86 -10.33
C ASN A 33 -1.68 17.59 -9.00
N PRO A 34 -2.66 18.52 -8.92
CA PRO A 34 -2.96 19.26 -7.69
C PRO A 34 -3.48 18.41 -6.52
N ALA A 35 -3.79 17.13 -6.74
CA ALA A 35 -4.17 16.19 -5.68
C ALA A 35 -2.97 15.71 -4.84
N LEU A 36 -1.74 15.99 -5.28
CA LEU A 36 -0.54 15.63 -4.51
C LEU A 36 -0.47 16.45 -3.22
N PHE A 37 -0.26 15.73 -2.12
CA PHE A 37 -0.09 16.31 -0.78
C PHE A 37 1.23 15.84 -0.17
N ASP A 38 2.01 16.78 0.36
CA ASP A 38 3.31 16.50 0.98
C ASP A 38 3.14 16.11 2.46
N GLY A 39 2.41 15.02 2.70
CA GLY A 39 2.16 14.47 4.04
C GLY A 39 3.38 13.78 4.65
N PRO A 40 3.36 13.58 5.98
CA PRO A 40 4.41 12.84 6.69
C PRO A 40 4.37 11.36 6.34
N VAL A 41 5.50 10.78 5.91
CA VAL A 41 5.61 9.36 5.54
C VAL A 41 6.84 8.70 6.16
N VAL A 42 6.81 7.37 6.23
CA VAL A 42 7.96 6.52 6.54
C VAL A 42 8.69 6.18 5.25
N LEU A 43 9.99 6.43 5.22
CA LEU A 43 10.87 5.94 4.16
C LEU A 43 11.80 4.86 4.71
N CYS A 44 11.97 3.77 3.96
CA CYS A 44 13.02 2.79 4.19
C CYS A 44 14.34 3.34 3.63
N THR A 45 15.35 3.43 4.49
CA THR A 45 16.71 3.83 4.13
C THR A 45 17.60 2.65 3.80
N GLU A 46 17.30 1.49 4.40
CA GLU A 46 18.02 0.24 4.17
C GLU A 46 17.14 -0.95 4.52
N LEU A 47 17.21 -1.98 3.71
CA LEU A 47 16.55 -3.26 3.95
C LEU A 47 17.62 -4.35 4.06
N ASP A 48 17.83 -4.89 5.26
CA ASP A 48 18.77 -5.99 5.50
C ASP A 48 18.00 -7.28 5.76
N GLN A 49 18.33 -8.30 4.96
CA GLN A 49 17.84 -9.65 5.14
C GLN A 49 18.95 -10.52 5.68
N ALA A 50 19.04 -10.64 6.99
CA ALA A 50 20.04 -11.48 7.62
C ALA A 50 19.90 -12.95 7.18
N ALA A 51 21.01 -13.66 7.08
CA ALA A 51 21.07 -15.09 6.74
C ALA A 51 20.24 -15.97 7.71
N THR A 52 19.92 -15.45 8.89
CA THR A 52 19.05 -16.08 9.91
C THR A 52 17.55 -15.96 9.64
N GLY A 53 17.14 -15.36 8.50
CA GLY A 53 15.73 -15.11 8.17
C GLY A 53 15.11 -13.91 8.91
N HIS A 54 15.93 -13.08 9.57
CA HIS A 54 15.48 -11.83 10.19
C HIS A 54 15.47 -10.74 9.13
N LEU A 55 14.37 -9.99 9.07
CA LEU A 55 14.23 -8.82 8.21
C LEU A 55 14.36 -7.56 9.07
N VAL A 56 15.36 -6.72 8.78
CA VAL A 56 15.55 -5.43 9.45
C VAL A 56 15.23 -4.32 8.45
N VAL A 57 14.27 -3.49 8.81
CA VAL A 57 13.88 -2.30 8.05
C VAL A 57 14.43 -1.07 8.77
N SER A 58 15.52 -0.52 8.26
CA SER A 58 16.00 0.80 8.67
C SER A 58 15.11 1.86 8.04
N TRP A 59 14.55 2.75 8.84
CA TRP A 59 13.56 3.71 8.36
C TRP A 59 13.83 5.12 8.88
N ALA A 60 13.34 6.12 8.16
CA ALA A 60 13.45 7.52 8.55
C ALA A 60 12.12 8.25 8.37
N ARG A 61 11.96 9.32 9.15
CA ARG A 61 10.88 10.28 9.02
C ARG A 61 11.15 11.20 7.84
N ALA A 62 10.17 11.33 6.94
CA ALA A 62 10.26 12.19 5.78
C ALA A 62 8.87 12.67 5.35
N THR A 63 8.79 13.42 4.27
CA THR A 63 7.52 13.78 3.65
C THR A 63 7.39 13.14 2.27
N TYR A 64 6.18 13.10 1.75
CA TYR A 64 5.85 12.41 0.51
C TYR A 64 6.69 12.89 -0.69
N ARG A 65 7.09 14.16 -0.74
CA ARG A 65 7.93 14.71 -1.82
C ARG A 65 9.27 13.97 -1.96
N TYR A 66 9.82 13.38 -0.90
CA TYR A 66 11.10 12.65 -0.94
C TYR A 66 11.10 11.46 -1.91
N ARG A 67 9.94 10.95 -2.32
CA ARG A 67 9.84 9.94 -3.39
C ARG A 67 10.43 10.42 -4.72
N PHE A 68 10.43 11.74 -4.97
CA PHE A 68 10.98 12.33 -6.19
C PHE A 68 12.51 12.31 -6.23
N LEU A 69 13.18 12.06 -5.09
CA LEU A 69 14.63 11.87 -5.07
C LEU A 69 15.09 10.76 -6.01
N ARG A 70 14.27 9.72 -6.23
CA ARG A 70 14.61 8.63 -7.15
C ARG A 70 14.82 9.06 -8.60
N GLN A 71 14.31 10.22 -8.97
CA GLN A 71 14.47 10.80 -10.30
C GLN A 71 15.74 11.61 -10.42
N LEU A 72 16.43 11.88 -9.31
CA LEU A 72 17.63 12.69 -9.26
C LEU A 72 18.88 11.81 -9.31
N GLN A 73 19.84 12.24 -10.12
CA GLN A 73 21.15 11.58 -10.18
C GLN A 73 21.87 11.74 -8.81
N ASP A 74 22.58 10.69 -8.40
CA ASP A 74 23.35 10.67 -7.13
C ASP A 74 22.50 10.86 -5.85
N ALA A 75 21.18 10.75 -5.94
CA ALA A 75 20.33 10.83 -4.75
C ALA A 75 20.41 9.56 -3.89
N PRO A 76 20.19 9.68 -2.57
CA PRO A 76 20.10 8.52 -1.69
C PRO A 76 19.04 7.53 -2.18
N ALA A 77 19.35 6.23 -2.12
CA ALA A 77 18.39 5.17 -2.43
C ALA A 77 17.37 5.08 -1.28
N LEU A 78 16.22 5.72 -1.47
CA LEU A 78 15.13 5.71 -0.52
C LEU A 78 13.93 4.96 -1.09
N SER A 79 13.27 4.19 -0.24
CA SER A 79 12.10 3.39 -0.60
C SER A 79 10.90 3.82 0.22
N SER A 80 9.75 4.02 -0.42
CA SER A 80 8.51 4.20 0.34
C SER A 80 8.15 2.91 1.04
N VAL A 81 7.68 3.02 2.28
CA VAL A 81 7.03 1.92 3.00
C VAL A 81 5.53 2.09 2.82
N PHE A 82 4.85 1.03 2.45
CA PHE A 82 3.39 1.05 2.29
C PHE A 82 2.75 -0.23 2.84
N VAL A 83 1.48 -0.14 3.17
CA VAL A 83 0.67 -1.27 3.59
C VAL A 83 -0.44 -1.52 2.57
N CYS A 84 -0.82 -2.78 2.37
CA CYS A 84 -1.98 -3.16 1.60
C CYS A 84 -2.74 -4.30 2.28
N LEU A 85 -4.03 -4.41 1.95
CA LEU A 85 -4.90 -5.44 2.50
C LEU A 85 -5.46 -6.35 1.43
N LEU A 86 -5.36 -7.62 1.71
CA LEU A 86 -6.09 -8.69 1.06
C LEU A 86 -7.37 -8.91 1.88
N GLN A 87 -8.49 -8.37 1.39
CA GLN A 87 -9.82 -8.54 2.00
C GLN A 87 -10.59 -9.61 1.23
N PRO A 88 -10.47 -10.90 1.55
CA PRO A 88 -11.18 -11.91 0.79
C PRO A 88 -12.68 -11.86 1.05
N THR A 89 -13.45 -12.31 0.07
CA THR A 89 -14.85 -12.64 0.26
C THR A 89 -15.01 -14.10 0.69
N LEU A 90 -16.16 -14.46 1.27
CA LEU A 90 -16.44 -15.83 1.68
C LEU A 90 -16.42 -16.84 0.51
N ASP A 91 -16.69 -16.39 -0.70
CA ASP A 91 -16.60 -17.20 -1.93
C ASP A 91 -15.23 -17.12 -2.61
N GLY A 92 -14.22 -16.58 -1.91
CA GLY A 92 -12.81 -16.60 -2.32
C GLY A 92 -12.39 -15.56 -3.35
N ARG A 93 -13.16 -14.46 -3.54
CA ARG A 93 -12.76 -13.34 -4.40
C ARG A 93 -11.97 -12.29 -3.63
N LEU A 94 -11.23 -11.45 -4.35
CA LEU A 94 -10.54 -10.26 -3.82
C LEU A 94 -11.07 -8.99 -4.45
N PRO A 95 -11.32 -7.92 -3.67
CA PRO A 95 -11.60 -6.58 -4.19
C PRO A 95 -10.32 -5.94 -4.74
N ILE A 96 -10.42 -5.42 -5.94
CA ILE A 96 -9.41 -4.57 -6.57
C ILE A 96 -10.05 -3.22 -6.83
N GLY A 97 -9.48 -2.17 -6.26
CA GLY A 97 -9.90 -0.79 -6.49
C GLY A 97 -9.24 -0.20 -7.72
N ARG A 98 -9.99 0.61 -8.47
CA ARG A 98 -9.45 1.50 -9.48
C ARG A 98 -9.48 2.92 -8.91
N THR A 99 -8.31 3.53 -8.75
CA THR A 99 -8.16 4.85 -8.15
C THR A 99 -8.87 5.93 -8.97
N SER A 100 -9.44 6.89 -8.27
CA SER A 100 -10.12 8.03 -8.87
C SER A 100 -9.15 9.08 -9.40
N ASN A 101 -9.67 10.05 -10.16
CA ASN A 101 -8.87 11.15 -10.71
C ASN A 101 -8.36 12.15 -9.65
N SER A 102 -8.74 11.97 -8.39
CA SER A 102 -8.29 12.81 -7.26
C SER A 102 -7.10 12.23 -6.50
N THR A 103 -6.53 11.12 -6.97
CA THR A 103 -5.39 10.44 -6.32
C THR A 103 -4.06 10.76 -7.00
N SER A 104 -2.98 10.33 -6.37
CA SER A 104 -1.62 10.45 -6.92
C SER A 104 -1.40 9.62 -8.20
N PHE A 105 -2.21 8.58 -8.43
CA PHE A 105 -2.11 7.66 -9.57
C PHE A 105 -3.51 7.39 -10.16
N PRO A 106 -4.08 8.34 -10.91
CA PRO A 106 -5.41 8.17 -11.49
C PRO A 106 -5.52 6.91 -12.36
N GLY A 107 -6.60 6.13 -12.16
CA GLY A 107 -6.89 4.92 -12.94
C GLY A 107 -6.00 3.71 -12.63
N GLN A 108 -5.19 3.76 -11.58
CA GLN A 108 -4.39 2.60 -11.17
C GLN A 108 -5.26 1.53 -10.51
N LEU A 109 -5.00 0.27 -10.86
CA LEU A 109 -5.60 -0.88 -10.17
C LEU A 109 -4.72 -1.28 -8.99
N GLN A 110 -5.29 -1.34 -7.80
CA GLN A 110 -4.56 -1.67 -6.58
C GLN A 110 -5.44 -2.37 -5.54
N LEU A 111 -4.79 -2.98 -4.55
CA LEU A 111 -5.43 -3.39 -3.31
C LEU A 111 -5.68 -2.16 -2.42
N PRO A 112 -6.65 -2.22 -1.49
CA PRO A 112 -6.76 -1.22 -0.44
C PRO A 112 -5.44 -1.05 0.29
N GLY A 113 -5.01 0.22 0.49
CA GLY A 113 -3.77 0.51 1.17
C GLY A 113 -3.07 1.79 0.73
N GLY A 114 -2.14 2.24 1.55
CA GLY A 114 -1.44 3.50 1.35
C GLY A 114 -0.02 3.54 1.89
N ASN A 115 0.64 4.68 1.68
CA ASN A 115 1.97 4.92 2.21
C ASN A 115 1.92 4.98 3.73
N MET A 116 2.85 4.28 4.38
CA MET A 116 2.92 4.27 5.84
C MET A 116 3.15 5.67 6.40
N GLU A 117 2.24 6.14 7.23
CA GLU A 117 2.40 7.38 7.97
C GLU A 117 3.39 7.25 9.12
N GLN A 118 3.95 8.38 9.53
CA GLN A 118 4.89 8.40 10.65
C GLN A 118 4.19 8.08 11.97
N PRO A 119 4.77 7.22 12.83
CA PRO A 119 4.30 7.10 14.20
C PRO A 119 4.51 8.42 14.95
N PRO A 120 3.83 8.66 16.09
CA PRO A 120 4.06 9.83 16.93
C PRO A 120 5.55 10.05 17.22
N THR A 121 5.97 11.31 17.34
CA THR A 121 7.37 11.77 17.31
C THR A 121 8.35 11.06 18.26
N VAL A 122 7.85 10.50 19.35
CA VAL A 122 8.68 9.84 20.38
C VAL A 122 8.53 8.32 20.40
N GLN A 123 7.82 7.76 19.44
CA GLN A 123 7.56 6.31 19.40
C GLN A 123 8.27 5.65 18.20
N PRO A 124 8.91 4.48 18.40
CA PRO A 124 9.46 3.71 17.30
C PRO A 124 8.32 3.15 16.43
N LEU A 125 8.60 2.95 15.15
CA LEU A 125 7.70 2.22 14.25
C LEU A 125 7.61 0.75 14.72
N THR A 126 6.39 0.23 14.77
CA THR A 126 6.10 -1.15 15.18
C THR A 126 5.21 -1.86 14.15
N MET A 127 5.09 -3.18 14.27
CA MET A 127 4.14 -3.96 13.48
C MET A 127 2.69 -3.52 13.73
N ASP A 128 2.37 -3.11 14.93
CA ASP A 128 1.02 -2.65 15.28
C ASP A 128 0.71 -1.27 14.67
N ASP A 129 1.74 -0.45 14.41
CA ASP A 129 1.55 0.80 13.65
C ASP A 129 1.16 0.47 12.20
N LEU A 130 1.84 -0.50 11.57
CA LEU A 130 1.49 -0.96 10.22
C LEU A 130 0.05 -1.52 10.18
N ARG A 131 -0.32 -2.34 11.17
CA ARG A 131 -1.68 -2.88 11.25
C ARG A 131 -2.73 -1.78 11.48
N ARG A 132 -2.44 -0.80 12.34
CA ARG A 132 -3.34 0.35 12.57
C ARG A 132 -3.58 1.12 11.28
N HIS A 133 -2.49 1.42 10.55
CA HIS A 133 -2.62 2.10 9.27
C HIS A 133 -3.42 1.27 8.26
N ALA A 134 -3.14 -0.03 8.17
CA ALA A 134 -3.91 -0.93 7.31
C ALA A 134 -5.42 -0.97 7.67
N VAL A 135 -5.79 -0.94 8.95
CA VAL A 135 -7.21 -0.85 9.39
C VAL A 135 -7.85 0.44 8.92
N VAL A 136 -7.13 1.57 8.99
CA VAL A 136 -7.62 2.88 8.52
C VAL A 136 -7.86 2.84 7.01
N GLU A 137 -6.88 2.40 6.22
CA GLU A 137 -6.98 2.29 4.77
C GLU A 137 -8.16 1.40 4.33
N LEU A 138 -8.37 0.26 5.01
CA LEU A 138 -9.49 -0.62 4.71
C LEU A 138 -10.86 0.05 4.95
N ALA A 139 -10.93 0.87 6.00
CA ALA A 139 -12.15 1.62 6.31
C ALA A 139 -12.38 2.79 5.35
N GLU A 140 -11.32 3.51 4.97
CA GLU A 140 -11.39 4.67 4.08
C GLU A 140 -11.64 4.31 2.62
N GLU A 141 -11.14 3.15 2.16
CA GLU A 141 -11.24 2.78 0.75
C GLU A 141 -12.37 1.78 0.44
N LEU A 142 -12.74 0.90 1.40
CA LEU A 142 -13.80 -0.10 1.21
C LEU A 142 -14.96 0.01 2.21
N GLY A 143 -14.92 0.95 3.17
CA GLY A 143 -15.93 1.04 4.23
C GLY A 143 -15.92 -0.16 5.19
N VAL A 144 -14.86 -0.97 5.20
CA VAL A 144 -14.77 -2.17 6.01
C VAL A 144 -14.05 -1.88 7.32
N GLN A 145 -14.74 -2.03 8.44
CA GLN A 145 -14.17 -1.89 9.77
C GLN A 145 -13.68 -3.23 10.31
N THR A 146 -12.47 -3.25 10.82
CA THR A 146 -11.84 -4.40 11.46
C THR A 146 -10.96 -3.91 12.63
N THR A 147 -10.24 -4.81 13.29
CA THR A 147 -9.28 -4.47 14.35
C THR A 147 -7.90 -5.05 14.04
N ILE A 148 -6.85 -4.49 14.65
CA ILE A 148 -5.46 -4.89 14.37
C ILE A 148 -5.19 -6.36 14.70
N GLU A 149 -5.89 -6.92 15.69
CA GLU A 149 -5.74 -8.32 16.13
C GLU A 149 -6.29 -9.32 15.09
N LYS A 150 -7.12 -8.85 14.16
CA LYS A 150 -7.71 -9.67 13.09
C LYS A 150 -6.90 -9.62 11.81
N LEU A 151 -5.84 -8.82 11.76
CA LEU A 151 -4.97 -8.72 10.61
C LEU A 151 -3.74 -9.61 10.75
N ASP A 152 -3.58 -10.55 9.85
CA ASP A 152 -2.39 -11.38 9.76
C ASP A 152 -1.43 -10.83 8.69
N LEU A 153 -0.15 -10.69 9.03
CA LEU A 153 0.87 -10.36 8.03
C LEU A 153 1.01 -11.55 7.07
N TRP A 154 0.58 -11.36 5.84
CA TRP A 154 0.65 -12.38 4.80
C TRP A 154 2.00 -12.37 4.08
N SER A 155 2.51 -11.17 3.74
CA SER A 155 3.78 -11.02 3.05
C SER A 155 4.42 -9.67 3.32
N ALA A 156 5.75 -9.61 3.26
CA ALA A 156 6.53 -8.39 3.22
C ALA A 156 7.53 -8.51 2.07
N VAL A 157 7.46 -7.61 1.10
CA VAL A 157 8.25 -7.71 -0.13
C VAL A 157 8.82 -6.36 -0.56
N SER A 158 9.99 -6.40 -1.18
CA SER A 158 10.46 -5.30 -2.01
C SER A 158 9.83 -5.44 -3.40
N VAL A 159 9.08 -4.43 -3.83
CA VAL A 159 8.43 -4.43 -5.14
C VAL A 159 9.38 -3.91 -6.23
N PRO A 160 9.11 -4.14 -7.54
CA PRO A 160 10.05 -3.83 -8.62
C PRO A 160 10.58 -2.39 -8.60
N ASN A 161 9.76 -1.42 -8.22
CA ASN A 161 10.20 -0.02 -8.08
C ASN A 161 11.02 0.25 -6.80
N GLY A 162 11.39 -0.79 -6.04
CA GLY A 162 12.18 -0.70 -4.81
C GLY A 162 11.41 -0.31 -3.55
N ASN A 163 10.11 -0.03 -3.62
CA ASN A 163 9.30 0.21 -2.42
C ASN A 163 9.13 -1.07 -1.59
N ILE A 164 8.87 -0.90 -0.30
CA ILE A 164 8.66 -2.00 0.64
C ILE A 164 7.18 -2.09 0.97
N GLY A 165 6.54 -3.19 0.54
CA GLY A 165 5.13 -3.45 0.79
C GLY A 165 4.92 -4.46 1.92
N PHE A 166 4.03 -4.14 2.84
CA PHE A 166 3.52 -5.03 3.88
C PHE A 166 2.07 -5.38 3.56
N PHE A 167 1.82 -6.64 3.28
CA PHE A 167 0.50 -7.12 2.87
C PHE A 167 -0.14 -7.90 3.99
N PHE A 168 -1.32 -7.45 4.42
CA PHE A 168 -2.09 -8.09 5.48
C PHE A 168 -3.32 -8.79 4.91
N THR A 169 -3.71 -9.91 5.50
CA THR A 169 -5.01 -10.51 5.26
C THR A 169 -5.98 -10.12 6.35
N ALA A 170 -7.20 -9.76 5.96
CA ALA A 170 -8.33 -9.57 6.85
C ALA A 170 -9.25 -10.81 6.81
N PRO A 171 -10.10 -11.04 7.84
CA PRO A 171 -11.09 -12.10 7.81
C PRO A 171 -12.04 -11.96 6.61
N PRO A 172 -12.41 -13.08 5.95
CA PRO A 172 -13.30 -13.02 4.80
C PRO A 172 -14.69 -12.50 5.17
N LEU A 173 -15.29 -11.74 4.25
CA LEU A 173 -16.63 -11.16 4.39
C LEU A 173 -17.57 -11.67 3.28
N PRO A 174 -18.90 -11.69 3.53
CA PRO A 174 -19.86 -11.85 2.45
C PRO A 174 -19.66 -10.76 1.37
N ASP A 175 -19.70 -11.15 0.11
CA ASP A 175 -19.48 -10.26 -1.03
C ASP A 175 -20.52 -9.13 -1.09
N ASP A 176 -21.79 -9.47 -0.83
CA ASP A 176 -22.89 -8.51 -0.77
C ASP A 176 -22.71 -7.47 0.35
N LEU A 177 -22.11 -7.87 1.47
CA LEU A 177 -21.78 -6.93 2.56
C LEU A 177 -20.65 -5.98 2.16
N LEU A 178 -19.61 -6.49 1.50
CA LEU A 178 -18.50 -5.67 1.02
C LEU A 178 -18.98 -4.64 -0.02
N ILE A 179 -19.78 -5.09 -1.00
CA ILE A 179 -20.34 -4.21 -2.03
C ILE A 179 -21.22 -3.12 -1.41
N ARG A 180 -22.09 -3.48 -0.45
CA ARG A 180 -22.95 -2.49 0.24
C ARG A 180 -22.13 -1.47 1.05
N ARG A 181 -21.07 -1.90 1.73
CA ARG A 181 -20.21 -1.00 2.51
C ARG A 181 -19.47 -0.01 1.61
N GLN A 182 -18.92 -0.50 0.52
CA GLN A 182 -18.24 0.34 -0.46
C GLN A 182 -19.23 1.35 -1.10
N ALA A 183 -20.43 0.93 -1.46
CA ALA A 183 -21.44 1.84 -1.98
C ALA A 183 -21.84 2.93 -0.96
N LEU A 184 -22.05 2.55 0.31
CA LEU A 184 -22.37 3.50 1.39
C LEU A 184 -21.20 4.49 1.62
N LEU A 185 -19.96 4.03 1.54
CA LEU A 185 -18.78 4.89 1.63
C LEU A 185 -18.79 5.94 0.52
N VAL A 186 -18.99 5.51 -0.73
CA VAL A 186 -19.05 6.41 -1.90
C VAL A 186 -20.17 7.45 -1.75
N ASP A 187 -21.34 7.04 -1.32
CA ASP A 187 -22.47 7.95 -1.08
C ASP A 187 -22.13 8.97 0.02
N THR A 188 -21.53 8.52 1.14
CA THR A 188 -21.11 9.38 2.25
C THR A 188 -20.03 10.39 1.82
N GLU A 189 -19.04 9.96 1.03
CA GLU A 189 -18.00 10.87 0.51
C GLU A 189 -18.64 11.95 -0.40
N HIS A 190 -19.56 11.57 -1.28
CA HIS A 190 -20.25 12.52 -2.15
C HIS A 190 -21.15 13.50 -1.36
N GLU A 191 -21.86 13.04 -0.32
CA GLU A 191 -22.64 13.91 0.57
C GLU A 191 -21.76 14.93 1.30
N CYS A 192 -20.50 14.59 1.58
CA CYS A 192 -19.52 15.46 2.19
C CYS A 192 -18.70 16.31 1.18
N ASP A 193 -19.08 16.31 -0.10
CA ASP A 193 -18.35 16.98 -1.20
C ASP A 193 -16.89 16.51 -1.32
N ARG A 194 -16.65 15.23 -0.96
CA ARG A 194 -15.37 14.56 -1.12
C ARG A 194 -15.43 13.55 -2.25
N LYS A 195 -14.29 13.24 -2.84
CA LYS A 195 -14.18 12.20 -3.86
C LYS A 195 -13.64 10.93 -3.21
N PRO A 196 -14.31 9.78 -3.40
CA PRO A 196 -13.77 8.51 -2.91
C PRO A 196 -12.43 8.22 -3.58
N GLU A 197 -11.54 7.54 -2.86
CA GLU A 197 -10.23 7.18 -3.40
C GLU A 197 -10.37 6.18 -4.55
N PHE A 198 -11.24 5.17 -4.42
CA PHE A 198 -11.60 4.29 -5.51
C PHE A 198 -12.81 4.79 -6.29
N ALA A 199 -12.63 4.96 -7.61
CA ALA A 199 -13.74 5.28 -8.52
C ALA A 199 -14.69 4.09 -8.66
N ASP A 200 -14.15 2.87 -8.64
CA ASP A 200 -14.90 1.62 -8.61
C ASP A 200 -14.07 0.48 -8.00
N VAL A 201 -14.74 -0.63 -7.66
CA VAL A 201 -14.13 -1.83 -7.08
C VAL A 201 -14.66 -3.06 -7.81
N ALA A 202 -13.73 -3.87 -8.34
CA ALA A 202 -14.03 -5.16 -8.96
C ALA A 202 -13.66 -6.32 -8.04
N LEU A 203 -14.46 -7.39 -8.06
CA LEU A 203 -14.16 -8.64 -7.34
C LEU A 203 -13.58 -9.67 -8.29
N ILE A 204 -12.35 -10.09 -8.07
CA ILE A 204 -11.60 -11.01 -8.93
C ILE A 204 -11.41 -12.39 -8.28
N ARG A 205 -11.26 -13.43 -9.12
CA ARG A 205 -10.94 -14.82 -8.73
C ARG A 205 -9.53 -15.26 -9.14
N GLY A 206 -8.77 -14.39 -9.79
CA GLY A 206 -7.43 -14.71 -10.28
C GLY A 206 -6.85 -13.67 -11.21
N GLY A 207 -5.69 -13.99 -11.78
CA GLY A 207 -4.98 -13.11 -12.69
C GLY A 207 -5.71 -12.84 -14.01
N ASP A 208 -6.50 -13.81 -14.50
CA ASP A 208 -7.26 -13.66 -15.75
C ASP A 208 -8.37 -12.61 -15.59
N ASP A 209 -9.05 -12.59 -14.43
CA ASP A 209 -10.05 -11.56 -14.12
C ASP A 209 -9.39 -10.18 -14.03
N LEU A 210 -8.21 -10.10 -13.38
CA LEU A 210 -7.44 -8.86 -13.28
C LEU A 210 -7.06 -8.31 -14.66
N ALA A 211 -6.66 -9.17 -15.58
CA ALA A 211 -6.31 -8.78 -16.95
C ALA A 211 -7.51 -8.25 -17.75
N GLY A 212 -8.74 -8.58 -17.34
CA GLY A 212 -9.99 -8.10 -17.95
C GLY A 212 -10.48 -6.74 -17.42
N ILE A 213 -9.85 -6.18 -16.38
CA ILE A 213 -10.24 -4.88 -15.82
C ILE A 213 -9.50 -3.76 -16.55
N ASP A 214 -10.24 -2.74 -16.99
CA ASP A 214 -9.62 -1.53 -17.55
C ASP A 214 -8.88 -0.74 -16.48
N GLY A 215 -7.61 -0.42 -16.75
CA GLY A 215 -6.73 0.31 -15.83
C GLY A 215 -5.29 -0.19 -15.85
N ASN A 216 -4.42 0.51 -15.13
CA ASN A 216 -3.00 0.16 -15.02
C ASN A 216 -2.75 -0.54 -13.68
N PRO A 217 -2.46 -1.85 -13.63
CA PRO A 217 -2.18 -2.51 -12.37
C PRO A 217 -0.91 -1.95 -11.72
N ALA A 218 -0.97 -1.72 -10.40
CA ALA A 218 0.22 -1.45 -9.61
C ALA A 218 1.24 -2.59 -9.78
N GLU A 219 2.53 -2.28 -9.82
CA GLU A 219 3.60 -3.24 -10.16
C GLU A 219 3.59 -4.53 -9.30
N TYR A 220 3.15 -4.42 -8.05
CA TYR A 220 3.05 -5.56 -7.14
C TYR A 220 1.81 -6.43 -7.40
N LEU A 221 0.77 -5.90 -8.05
CA LEU A 221 -0.57 -6.48 -8.02
C LEU A 221 -0.64 -7.83 -8.73
N GLY A 222 -0.14 -7.94 -9.94
CA GLY A 222 -0.18 -9.17 -10.71
C GLY A 222 0.51 -10.37 -10.03
N PRO A 223 1.79 -10.23 -9.63
CA PRO A 223 2.50 -11.28 -8.90
C PRO A 223 1.82 -11.66 -7.58
N LEU A 224 1.34 -10.68 -6.83
CA LEU A 224 0.71 -10.89 -5.54
C LEU A 224 -0.64 -11.60 -5.65
N VAL A 225 -1.49 -11.21 -6.60
CA VAL A 225 -2.77 -11.88 -6.90
C VAL A 225 -2.52 -13.34 -7.29
N SER A 226 -1.54 -13.60 -8.17
CA SER A 226 -1.18 -14.96 -8.58
C SER A 226 -0.74 -15.82 -7.40
N GLN A 227 0.08 -15.27 -6.51
CA GLN A 227 0.55 -15.97 -5.32
C GLN A 227 -0.59 -16.23 -4.33
N PHE A 228 -1.48 -15.25 -4.12
CA PHE A 228 -2.61 -15.39 -3.20
C PHE A 228 -3.55 -16.52 -3.62
N PHE A 229 -3.98 -16.54 -4.88
CA PHE A 229 -4.89 -17.56 -5.39
C PHE A 229 -4.23 -18.94 -5.52
N ALA A 230 -2.93 -19.02 -5.82
CA ALA A 230 -2.20 -20.28 -5.80
C ALA A 230 -2.13 -20.89 -4.39
N ALA A 231 -1.95 -20.06 -3.35
CA ALA A 231 -1.92 -20.52 -1.96
C ALA A 231 -3.33 -20.93 -1.44
N ALA A 232 -4.39 -20.32 -1.96
CA ALA A 232 -5.78 -20.63 -1.59
C ALA A 232 -6.35 -21.87 -2.33
N SER A 233 -5.72 -22.30 -3.43
CA SER A 233 -6.14 -23.50 -4.15
C SER A 233 -5.84 -24.74 -3.32
N PRO A 234 -6.81 -25.64 -3.03
CA PRO A 234 -6.51 -26.90 -2.37
C PRO A 234 -5.51 -27.69 -3.22
N LEU A 235 -4.46 -28.20 -2.59
CA LEU A 235 -3.52 -29.13 -3.22
C LEU A 235 -4.35 -30.24 -3.88
N THR A 236 -4.43 -30.24 -5.19
CA THR A 236 -4.95 -31.38 -5.95
C THR A 236 -4.05 -32.56 -5.60
N GLU A 237 -4.60 -33.53 -4.84
CA GLU A 237 -3.89 -34.78 -4.57
C GLU A 237 -3.45 -35.37 -5.92
N PRO A 238 -2.18 -35.79 -6.05
CA PRO A 238 -1.79 -36.52 -7.25
C PRO A 238 -2.61 -37.79 -7.36
N ASN A 239 -3.37 -37.92 -8.44
CA ASN A 239 -4.10 -39.14 -8.80
C ASN A 239 -3.14 -40.33 -8.65
N ARG A 240 -3.51 -41.27 -7.75
CA ARG A 240 -2.87 -42.58 -7.65
C ARG A 240 -3.32 -43.48 -8.78
#